data_e839c1c8a56e729a8338df64c48fd44b
#
_entry.id   e839c1c8a56e729a8338df64c48fd44b
#
_cell.length_a   1.000
_cell.length_b   1.000
_cell.length_c   1.000
_cell.angle_alpha   90.00
_cell.angle_beta   90.00
_cell.angle_gamma   90.00
#
_symmetry.space_group_name_H-M   'P 1'
#
loop_
_entity.id
_entity.type
_entity.pdbx_description
1 polymer ?
#
loop_
_entity_poly.entity_id
_entity_poly.type
_entity_poly.pdbx_seq_one_letter_code
_entity_poly.pdbx_strand_id
1 'polypeptide(L)'
;MPSLTKLAILIAAMQRLTALIIVAVSLIILPVSARSEQARIKNTLITNNKKELLVYFHVDGCFTPKIEEAVQSGIPTTFIYRIMLYNKSGDSLGSKIASKTISHTIKYDTLRKDYTVSMSEKKVPVVLQDFKAAKEVMAGVDSFSLTTLDRLEKDKPYSLQVKAELDTIKLPPPLNYLFFFVSYWDFETDWETVEFTY
;
A
#
# COMPACT_ATOMS: atom_id res chain seq x y z
N MET A 1 -41.95 -60.92 5.08
CA MET A 1 -41.02 -60.00 5.84
C MET A 1 -39.84 -59.46 5.00
N PRO A 2 -40.07 -58.90 3.81
CA PRO A 2 -38.97 -58.27 3.04
C PRO A 2 -38.94 -56.72 3.09
N SER A 3 -39.83 -56.06 3.86
CA SER A 3 -39.96 -54.63 3.82
C SER A 3 -39.02 -53.88 4.81
N LEU A 4 -38.72 -54.49 5.94
CA LEU A 4 -37.85 -53.85 6.98
C LEU A 4 -36.37 -53.76 6.58
N THR A 5 -35.86 -54.77 5.88
CA THR A 5 -34.48 -54.78 5.36
C THR A 5 -34.25 -53.74 4.25
N LYS A 6 -35.23 -53.53 3.37
CA LYS A 6 -35.17 -52.50 2.32
C LYS A 6 -35.21 -51.09 2.93
N LEU A 7 -36.01 -50.89 3.97
CA LEU A 7 -36.11 -49.61 4.69
C LEU A 7 -34.77 -49.26 5.42
N ALA A 8 -34.16 -50.27 6.07
CA ALA A 8 -32.88 -50.10 6.74
C ALA A 8 -31.74 -49.75 5.77
N ILE A 9 -31.71 -50.36 4.59
CA ILE A 9 -30.74 -50.06 3.53
C ILE A 9 -30.94 -48.66 2.97
N LEU A 10 -32.20 -48.22 2.80
CA LEU A 10 -32.52 -46.86 2.32
C LEU A 10 -32.09 -45.78 3.32
N ILE A 11 -32.33 -46.01 4.61
CA ILE A 11 -31.91 -45.10 5.67
C ILE A 11 -30.39 -44.99 5.74
N ALA A 12 -29.68 -46.12 5.65
CA ALA A 12 -28.22 -46.14 5.63
C ALA A 12 -27.62 -45.41 4.41
N ALA A 13 -28.24 -45.55 3.23
CA ALA A 13 -27.84 -44.86 2.01
C ALA A 13 -28.06 -43.33 2.14
N MET A 14 -29.20 -42.95 2.72
CA MET A 14 -29.52 -41.50 2.96
C MET A 14 -28.55 -40.87 3.96
N GLN A 15 -28.17 -41.56 5.03
CA GLN A 15 -27.17 -41.07 6.00
C GLN A 15 -25.79 -40.93 5.38
N ARG A 16 -25.39 -41.85 4.48
CA ARG A 16 -24.11 -41.71 3.76
C ARG A 16 -24.12 -40.54 2.78
N LEU A 17 -25.23 -40.29 2.11
CA LEU A 17 -25.38 -39.17 1.19
C LEU A 17 -25.34 -37.81 1.94
N THR A 18 -26.05 -37.72 3.09
CA THR A 18 -25.99 -36.47 3.92
C THR A 18 -24.61 -36.22 4.49
N ALA A 19 -23.90 -37.29 4.93
CA ALA A 19 -22.52 -37.15 5.40
C ALA A 19 -21.58 -36.65 4.29
N LEU A 20 -21.73 -37.18 3.07
CA LEU A 20 -20.94 -36.72 1.91
C LEU A 20 -21.23 -35.25 1.55
N ILE A 21 -22.47 -34.81 1.61
CA ILE A 21 -22.87 -33.43 1.34
C ILE A 21 -22.29 -32.50 2.42
N ILE A 22 -22.31 -32.87 3.70
CA ILE A 22 -21.75 -32.10 4.79
C ILE A 22 -20.23 -31.94 4.62
N VAL A 23 -19.53 -33.02 4.25
CA VAL A 23 -18.08 -32.95 3.98
C VAL A 23 -17.79 -32.08 2.77
N ALA A 24 -18.54 -32.16 1.69
CA ALA A 24 -18.38 -31.35 0.51
C ALA A 24 -18.63 -29.87 0.79
N VAL A 25 -19.66 -29.54 1.57
CA VAL A 25 -19.95 -28.15 2.00
C VAL A 25 -18.86 -27.62 2.95
N SER A 26 -18.34 -28.46 3.85
CA SER A 26 -17.25 -28.10 4.75
C SER A 26 -15.95 -27.78 4.00
N LEU A 27 -15.65 -28.45 2.90
CA LEU A 27 -14.49 -28.16 2.05
C LEU A 27 -14.61 -26.81 1.29
N ILE A 28 -15.85 -26.39 0.98
CA ILE A 28 -16.10 -25.11 0.28
C ILE A 28 -15.97 -23.91 1.22
N ILE A 29 -16.18 -24.12 2.54
CA ILE A 29 -16.15 -23.08 3.58
C ILE A 29 -14.75 -22.87 4.16
N LEU A 30 -13.73 -23.63 3.72
CA LEU A 30 -12.36 -23.34 4.14
C LEU A 30 -12.02 -21.91 3.73
N PRO A 31 -11.78 -20.98 4.69
CA PRO A 31 -11.39 -19.63 4.33
C PRO A 31 -10.04 -19.75 3.59
N VAL A 32 -10.07 -19.44 2.30
CA VAL A 32 -8.83 -19.11 1.62
C VAL A 32 -8.35 -17.83 2.30
N SER A 33 -7.43 -17.97 3.23
CA SER A 33 -6.73 -16.83 3.82
C SER A 33 -5.97 -16.16 2.68
N ALA A 34 -6.65 -15.29 1.95
CA ALA A 34 -6.02 -14.34 1.08
C ALA A 34 -5.13 -13.49 2.01
N ARG A 35 -3.85 -13.81 2.06
CA ARG A 35 -2.86 -13.03 2.77
C ARG A 35 -2.79 -11.70 2.00
N SER A 36 -3.55 -10.72 2.45
CA SER A 36 -3.35 -9.35 1.99
C SER A 36 -1.89 -9.01 2.33
N GLU A 37 -1.07 -8.86 1.32
CA GLU A 37 0.30 -8.41 1.52
C GLU A 37 0.19 -6.99 2.07
N GLN A 38 0.53 -6.85 3.36
CA GLN A 38 0.49 -5.57 4.03
C GLN A 38 1.53 -4.65 3.38
N ALA A 39 1.12 -3.45 3.01
CA ALA A 39 2.03 -2.47 2.43
C ALA A 39 3.21 -2.20 3.37
N ARG A 40 4.43 -2.16 2.83
CA ARG A 40 5.68 -1.97 3.59
C ARG A 40 6.65 -1.09 2.85
N ILE A 41 7.33 -0.25 3.59
CA ILE A 41 8.45 0.52 3.07
C ILE A 41 9.68 -0.40 2.99
N LYS A 42 10.40 -0.35 1.89
CA LYS A 42 11.62 -1.12 1.62
C LYS A 42 12.67 -0.28 0.95
N ASN A 43 13.89 -0.81 0.95
CA ASN A 43 15.04 -0.22 0.26
C ASN A 43 15.30 1.24 0.67
N THR A 44 15.04 1.58 1.94
CA THR A 44 15.30 2.92 2.44
C THR A 44 16.81 3.18 2.45
N LEU A 45 17.23 4.13 1.64
CA LEU A 45 18.61 4.56 1.52
C LEU A 45 18.69 6.05 1.88
N ILE A 46 19.65 6.38 2.73
CA ILE A 46 19.96 7.75 3.12
C ILE A 46 21.36 8.05 2.58
N THR A 47 21.47 9.11 1.82
CA THR A 47 22.74 9.61 1.27
C THR A 47 22.74 11.12 1.32
N ASN A 48 23.81 11.73 0.85
CA ASN A 48 23.87 13.17 0.72
C ASN A 48 24.57 13.58 -0.58
N ASN A 49 24.25 14.78 -1.02
CA ASN A 49 25.07 15.51 -1.97
C ASN A 49 25.90 16.56 -1.18
N LYS A 50 26.52 17.52 -1.87
CA LYS A 50 27.35 18.56 -1.19
C LYS A 50 26.57 19.51 -0.29
N LYS A 51 25.22 19.51 -0.34
CA LYS A 51 24.36 20.50 0.34
C LYS A 51 23.21 19.89 1.11
N GLU A 52 22.68 18.74 0.68
CA GLU A 52 21.39 18.22 1.13
C GLU A 52 21.47 16.76 1.51
N LEU A 53 20.68 16.37 2.50
CA LEU A 53 20.39 14.98 2.84
C LEU A 53 19.31 14.45 1.89
N LEU A 54 19.61 13.37 1.18
CA LEU A 54 18.75 12.75 0.18
C LEU A 54 18.22 11.41 0.70
N VAL A 55 16.92 11.20 0.49
CA VAL A 55 16.21 10.00 0.91
C VAL A 55 15.64 9.28 -0.32
N TYR A 56 15.77 7.96 -0.31
CA TYR A 56 15.21 7.03 -1.30
C TYR A 56 14.46 5.95 -0.56
N PHE A 57 13.32 5.52 -1.07
CA PHE A 57 12.61 4.35 -0.58
C PHE A 57 11.58 3.88 -1.61
N HIS A 58 11.07 2.68 -1.40
CA HIS A 58 10.01 2.11 -2.20
C HIS A 58 8.94 1.51 -1.29
N VAL A 59 7.68 1.52 -1.73
CA VAL A 59 6.56 0.95 -0.98
C VAL A 59 6.06 -0.29 -1.71
N ASP A 60 6.34 -1.46 -1.16
CA ASP A 60 5.83 -2.73 -1.65
C ASP A 60 4.39 -2.98 -1.15
N GLY A 61 3.59 -3.69 -1.95
CA GLY A 61 2.24 -4.12 -1.55
C GLY A 61 1.21 -3.00 -1.46
N CYS A 62 1.54 -1.77 -1.91
CA CYS A 62 0.62 -0.62 -1.86
C CYS A 62 -0.48 -0.66 -2.93
N PHE A 63 -0.31 -1.43 -4.01
CA PHE A 63 -1.33 -1.63 -5.04
C PHE A 63 -2.12 -2.91 -4.77
N THR A 64 -3.16 -2.80 -3.97
CA THR A 64 -4.13 -3.89 -3.81
C THR A 64 -4.98 -4.04 -5.08
N PRO A 65 -5.62 -5.21 -5.34
CA PRO A 65 -6.48 -5.38 -6.51
C PRO A 65 -7.56 -4.29 -6.63
N LYS A 66 -8.08 -3.80 -5.51
CA LYS A 66 -9.09 -2.72 -5.48
C LYS A 66 -8.51 -1.37 -5.92
N ILE A 67 -7.28 -1.04 -5.48
CA ILE A 67 -6.59 0.19 -5.88
C ILE A 67 -6.26 0.11 -7.38
N GLU A 68 -5.82 -1.05 -7.88
CA GLU A 68 -5.57 -1.24 -9.32
C GLU A 68 -6.83 -1.04 -10.15
N GLU A 69 -7.96 -1.62 -9.71
CA GLU A 69 -9.26 -1.46 -10.36
C GLU A 69 -9.70 0.02 -10.39
N ALA A 70 -9.51 0.76 -9.29
CA ALA A 70 -9.79 2.18 -9.23
C ALA A 70 -9.00 2.97 -10.25
N VAL A 71 -7.69 2.78 -10.27
CA VAL A 71 -6.79 3.46 -11.21
C VAL A 71 -7.20 3.15 -12.64
N GLN A 72 -7.42 1.89 -12.99
CA GLN A 72 -7.82 1.47 -14.34
C GLN A 72 -9.20 1.99 -14.74
N SER A 73 -10.08 2.26 -13.78
CA SER A 73 -11.36 2.93 -14.01
C SER A 73 -11.23 4.45 -14.20
N GLY A 74 -10.01 5.00 -14.19
CA GLY A 74 -9.75 6.42 -14.35
C GLY A 74 -9.92 7.25 -13.07
N ILE A 75 -10.07 6.61 -11.90
CA ILE A 75 -10.16 7.29 -10.61
C ILE A 75 -8.76 7.75 -10.20
N PRO A 76 -8.51 9.06 -10.02
CA PRO A 76 -7.23 9.53 -9.52
C PRO A 76 -6.95 8.97 -8.12
N THR A 77 -5.79 8.35 -7.96
CA THR A 77 -5.39 7.71 -6.71
C THR A 77 -4.13 8.38 -6.19
N THR A 78 -4.15 8.82 -4.94
CA THR A 78 -3.04 9.57 -4.34
C THR A 78 -2.46 8.82 -3.15
N PHE A 79 -1.14 8.67 -3.14
CA PHE A 79 -0.38 8.18 -1.99
C PHE A 79 0.29 9.37 -1.30
N ILE A 80 0.26 9.36 0.02
CA ILE A 80 0.91 10.36 0.88
C ILE A 80 2.09 9.70 1.57
N TYR A 81 3.24 10.34 1.49
CA TYR A 81 4.45 9.91 2.18
C TYR A 81 4.82 10.94 3.24
N ARG A 82 4.92 10.48 4.49
CA ARG A 82 5.37 11.29 5.63
C ARG A 82 6.80 10.91 5.97
N ILE A 83 7.69 11.90 5.99
CA ILE A 83 9.12 11.70 6.20
C ILE A 83 9.55 12.62 7.33
N MET A 84 10.09 12.07 8.40
CA MET A 84 10.52 12.81 9.59
C MET A 84 11.95 12.44 9.95
N LEU A 85 12.73 13.43 10.32
CA LEU A 85 14.10 13.28 10.79
C LEU A 85 14.23 13.79 12.22
N TYR A 86 14.81 12.95 13.06
CA TYR A 86 15.08 13.28 14.46
C TYR A 86 16.57 13.13 14.76
N ASN A 87 17.09 13.91 15.70
CA ASN A 87 18.33 13.53 16.34
C ASN A 87 18.09 12.39 17.32
N LYS A 88 19.11 11.57 17.62
CA LYS A 88 19.05 10.54 18.65
C LYS A 88 19.75 11.01 19.92
N SER A 89 19.19 10.63 21.07
CA SER A 89 19.81 10.80 22.37
C SER A 89 19.73 9.45 23.10
N GLY A 90 20.78 8.64 22.98
CA GLY A 90 20.76 7.24 23.40
C GLY A 90 19.74 6.45 22.59
N ASP A 91 18.87 5.70 23.26
CA ASP A 91 17.81 4.90 22.62
C ASP A 91 16.53 5.69 22.33
N SER A 92 16.46 6.96 22.72
CA SER A 92 15.26 7.78 22.57
C SER A 92 15.36 8.71 21.36
N LEU A 93 14.21 8.99 20.75
CA LEU A 93 14.08 10.05 19.76
C LEU A 93 14.22 11.42 20.47
N GLY A 94 15.13 12.22 19.98
CA GLY A 94 15.33 13.58 20.46
C GLY A 94 14.45 14.59 19.70
N SER A 95 15.00 15.78 19.46
CA SER A 95 14.28 16.84 18.76
C SER A 95 14.11 16.51 17.26
N LYS A 96 12.96 16.93 16.71
CA LYS A 96 12.67 16.84 15.28
C LYS A 96 13.45 17.89 14.51
N ILE A 97 14.23 17.45 13.54
CA ILE A 97 15.06 18.31 12.68
C ILE A 97 14.31 18.70 11.42
N ALA A 98 13.62 17.75 10.79
CA ALA A 98 12.84 17.97 9.59
C ALA A 98 11.55 17.14 9.59
N SER A 99 10.52 17.66 8.95
CA SER A 99 9.27 16.94 8.67
C SER A 99 8.79 17.39 7.30
N LYS A 100 8.59 16.42 6.40
CA LYS A 100 8.10 16.66 5.05
C LYS A 100 6.97 15.70 4.75
N THR A 101 6.00 16.19 3.99
CA THR A 101 4.93 15.38 3.41
C THR A 101 4.96 15.60 1.92
N ILE A 102 5.03 14.52 1.15
CA ILE A 102 4.93 14.55 -0.31
C ILE A 102 3.79 13.66 -0.75
N SER A 103 3.28 13.88 -1.95
CA SER A 103 2.17 13.13 -2.52
C SER A 103 2.44 12.76 -3.97
N HIS A 104 2.16 11.50 -4.31
CA HIS A 104 2.15 11.01 -5.67
C HIS A 104 0.72 10.70 -6.08
N THR A 105 0.29 11.16 -7.24
CA THR A 105 -1.05 10.90 -7.78
C THR A 105 -0.94 10.23 -9.13
N ILE A 106 -1.54 9.05 -9.27
CA ILE A 106 -1.67 8.35 -10.54
C ILE A 106 -3.08 8.54 -11.10
N LYS A 107 -3.18 8.82 -12.39
CA LYS A 107 -4.43 8.92 -13.14
C LYS A 107 -4.29 8.19 -14.47
N TYR A 108 -5.25 7.33 -14.79
CA TYR A 108 -5.38 6.70 -16.10
C TYR A 108 -6.31 7.51 -17.00
N ASP A 109 -5.85 7.84 -18.20
CA ASP A 109 -6.67 8.44 -19.25
C ASP A 109 -7.21 7.33 -20.15
N THR A 110 -8.51 7.06 -20.05
CA THR A 110 -9.18 5.98 -20.78
C THR A 110 -9.23 6.20 -22.29
N LEU A 111 -9.12 7.44 -22.75
CA LEU A 111 -9.13 7.80 -24.16
C LEU A 111 -7.74 7.66 -24.78
N ARG A 112 -6.71 8.22 -24.12
CA ARG A 112 -5.31 8.14 -24.56
C ARG A 112 -4.64 6.82 -24.20
N LYS A 113 -5.23 6.06 -23.25
CA LYS A 113 -4.71 4.80 -22.71
C LYS A 113 -3.30 4.96 -22.11
N ASP A 114 -3.07 6.07 -21.42
CA ASP A 114 -1.83 6.37 -20.73
C ASP A 114 -2.07 6.65 -19.23
N TYR A 115 -1.02 6.50 -18.44
CA TYR A 115 -0.97 6.78 -17.01
C TYR A 115 -0.15 8.03 -16.79
N THR A 116 -0.73 9.03 -16.14
CA THR A 116 -0.01 10.23 -15.69
C THR A 116 0.26 10.11 -14.20
N VAL A 117 1.55 10.13 -13.81
CA VAL A 117 1.98 10.17 -12.41
C VAL A 117 2.51 11.56 -12.08
N SER A 118 1.81 12.25 -11.20
CA SER A 118 2.17 13.57 -10.69
C SER A 118 2.76 13.44 -9.29
N MET A 119 3.92 14.01 -9.06
CA MET A 119 4.64 13.98 -7.79
C MET A 119 4.82 15.41 -7.28
N SER A 120 4.44 15.66 -6.02
CA SER A 120 4.47 17.01 -5.44
C SER A 120 5.87 17.64 -5.38
N GLU A 121 6.90 16.82 -5.32
CA GLU A 121 8.31 17.24 -5.29
C GLU A 121 8.92 17.41 -6.69
N LYS A 122 8.20 17.04 -7.75
CA LYS A 122 8.65 17.17 -9.15
C LYS A 122 7.73 18.11 -9.92
N LYS A 123 8.31 18.99 -10.71
CA LYS A 123 7.55 20.00 -11.47
C LYS A 123 6.79 19.43 -12.68
N VAL A 124 7.28 18.33 -13.24
CA VAL A 124 6.73 17.74 -14.47
C VAL A 124 6.24 16.33 -14.15
N PRO A 125 4.98 16.03 -14.49
CA PRO A 125 4.45 14.68 -14.34
C PRO A 125 5.11 13.71 -15.32
N VAL A 126 5.13 12.44 -14.98
CA VAL A 126 5.60 11.35 -15.83
C VAL A 126 4.40 10.71 -16.52
N VAL A 127 4.46 10.58 -17.86
CA VAL A 127 3.41 9.91 -18.64
C VAL A 127 3.94 8.56 -19.14
N LEU A 128 3.20 7.49 -18.89
CA LEU A 128 3.60 6.11 -19.15
C LEU A 128 2.43 5.35 -19.79
N GLN A 129 2.74 4.43 -20.70
CA GLN A 129 1.73 3.55 -21.30
C GLN A 129 1.59 2.23 -20.55
N ASP A 130 2.67 1.80 -19.89
CA ASP A 130 2.68 0.56 -19.13
C ASP A 130 2.27 0.80 -17.67
N PHE A 131 1.26 0.05 -17.20
CA PHE A 131 0.75 0.15 -15.83
C PHE A 131 1.77 -0.28 -14.79
N LYS A 132 2.58 -1.32 -15.09
CA LYS A 132 3.61 -1.79 -14.16
C LYS A 132 4.66 -0.69 -13.93
N ALA A 133 5.13 -0.06 -15.01
CA ALA A 133 6.06 1.06 -14.90
C ALA A 133 5.44 2.25 -14.15
N ALA A 134 4.15 2.53 -14.37
CA ALA A 134 3.45 3.60 -13.64
C ALA A 134 3.34 3.30 -12.13
N LYS A 135 3.09 2.05 -11.75
CA LYS A 135 3.08 1.61 -10.34
C LYS A 135 4.45 1.78 -9.69
N GLU A 136 5.53 1.42 -10.37
CA GLU A 136 6.90 1.60 -9.87
C GLU A 136 7.22 3.08 -9.58
N VAL A 137 6.88 3.97 -10.52
CA VAL A 137 7.07 5.42 -10.33
C VAL A 137 6.20 5.95 -9.20
N MET A 138 4.97 5.45 -9.07
CA MET A 138 4.04 5.85 -8.03
C MET A 138 4.52 5.44 -6.63
N ALA A 139 5.06 4.22 -6.50
CA ALA A 139 5.48 3.63 -5.24
C ALA A 139 6.90 4.05 -4.80
N GLY A 140 7.70 4.60 -5.71
CA GLY A 140 9.10 4.96 -5.46
C GLY A 140 9.29 6.44 -5.14
N VAL A 141 10.16 6.73 -4.18
CA VAL A 141 10.65 8.07 -3.91
C VAL A 141 12.15 8.09 -4.15
N ASP A 142 12.57 8.90 -5.13
CA ASP A 142 13.96 8.97 -5.59
C ASP A 142 14.55 10.36 -5.37
N SER A 143 15.73 10.41 -4.74
CA SER A 143 16.52 11.64 -4.55
C SER A 143 15.74 12.77 -3.85
N PHE A 144 14.85 12.42 -2.91
CA PHE A 144 14.09 13.43 -2.20
C PHE A 144 14.97 14.22 -1.22
N SER A 145 15.07 15.54 -1.42
CA SER A 145 15.80 16.43 -0.52
C SER A 145 15.00 16.69 0.76
N LEU A 146 15.45 16.09 1.86
CA LEU A 146 14.76 16.18 3.14
C LEU A 146 15.13 17.44 3.92
N THR A 147 16.42 17.74 4.01
CA THR A 147 16.98 18.90 4.75
C THR A 147 18.37 19.24 4.24
N THR A 148 18.84 20.44 4.56
CA THR A 148 20.21 20.85 4.28
C THR A 148 21.18 20.31 5.31
N LEU A 149 22.44 20.05 4.91
CA LEU A 149 23.46 19.42 5.77
C LEU A 149 23.95 20.33 6.89
N ASP A 150 23.79 21.65 6.79
CA ASP A 150 24.10 22.63 7.83
C ASP A 150 23.23 22.50 9.10
N ARG A 151 22.11 21.78 8.98
CA ARG A 151 21.23 21.42 10.10
C ARG A 151 21.65 20.14 10.83
N LEU A 152 22.67 19.47 10.34
CA LEU A 152 23.18 18.22 10.89
C LEU A 152 24.58 18.43 11.48
N GLU A 153 24.85 17.78 12.58
CA GLU A 153 26.17 17.74 13.21
C GLU A 153 26.90 16.46 12.81
N LYS A 154 28.19 16.58 12.47
CA LYS A 154 29.03 15.41 12.15
C LYS A 154 29.16 14.46 13.34
N ASP A 155 29.28 13.18 13.03
CA ASP A 155 29.43 12.10 14.01
C ASP A 155 28.29 11.99 15.03
N LYS A 156 27.12 12.57 14.71
CA LYS A 156 25.92 12.44 15.53
C LYS A 156 24.95 11.40 14.95
N PRO A 157 24.28 10.65 15.83
CA PRO A 157 23.26 9.69 15.42
C PRO A 157 21.92 10.37 15.14
N TYR A 158 21.26 9.90 14.08
CA TYR A 158 19.96 10.38 13.63
C TYR A 158 19.01 9.20 13.38
N SER A 159 17.71 9.47 13.43
CA SER A 159 16.64 8.53 13.12
C SER A 159 15.73 9.12 12.07
N LEU A 160 15.68 8.46 10.90
CA LEU A 160 14.72 8.75 9.85
C LEU A 160 13.49 7.86 10.05
N GLN A 161 12.31 8.47 10.03
CA GLN A 161 11.05 7.76 10.06
C GLN A 161 10.28 8.07 8.78
N VAL A 162 9.79 7.00 8.13
CA VAL A 162 9.00 7.10 6.89
C VAL A 162 7.71 6.31 7.05
N LYS A 163 6.62 6.85 6.51
CA LYS A 163 5.30 6.21 6.47
C LYS A 163 4.62 6.54 5.16
N ALA A 164 3.89 5.58 4.60
CA ALA A 164 3.08 5.75 3.42
C ALA A 164 1.62 5.41 3.72
N GLU A 165 0.71 6.19 3.16
CA GLU A 165 -0.73 6.00 3.31
C GLU A 165 -1.47 6.37 2.02
N LEU A 166 -2.62 5.76 1.79
CA LEU A 166 -3.54 6.17 0.74
C LEU A 166 -4.29 7.42 1.19
N ASP A 167 -4.29 8.47 0.37
CA ASP A 167 -5.16 9.63 0.62
C ASP A 167 -6.63 9.22 0.42
N THR A 168 -7.48 9.59 1.37
CA THR A 168 -8.90 9.29 1.29
C THR A 168 -9.50 9.94 0.05
N ILE A 169 -9.94 9.13 -0.91
CA ILE A 169 -10.49 9.62 -2.18
C ILE A 169 -11.82 10.32 -1.90
N LYS A 170 -11.83 11.64 -2.00
CA LYS A 170 -13.06 12.44 -1.96
C LYS A 170 -13.66 12.51 -3.36
N LEU A 171 -14.59 11.62 -3.65
CA LEU A 171 -15.31 11.66 -4.90
C LEU A 171 -16.39 12.78 -4.86
N PRO A 172 -16.48 13.62 -5.90
CA PRO A 172 -17.56 14.61 -5.98
C PRO A 172 -18.91 13.91 -6.18
N PRO A 173 -20.03 14.50 -5.70
CA PRO A 173 -21.36 14.01 -6.03
C PRO A 173 -21.60 14.09 -7.56
N PRO A 174 -22.26 13.10 -8.19
CA PRO A 174 -22.93 11.92 -7.59
C PRO A 174 -22.04 10.67 -7.46
N LEU A 175 -20.75 10.75 -7.82
CA LEU A 175 -19.85 9.59 -7.86
C LEU A 175 -19.64 8.95 -6.48
N ASN A 176 -19.71 9.72 -5.40
CA ASN A 176 -19.64 9.21 -4.04
C ASN A 176 -20.75 8.19 -3.70
N TYR A 177 -21.93 8.29 -4.34
CA TYR A 177 -23.03 7.32 -4.16
C TYR A 177 -22.81 6.03 -4.95
N LEU A 178 -22.20 6.14 -6.14
CA LEU A 178 -21.89 4.99 -6.98
C LEU A 178 -20.67 4.19 -6.45
N PHE A 179 -19.72 4.90 -5.86
CA PHE A 179 -18.45 4.35 -5.38
C PHE A 179 -18.27 4.51 -3.86
N PHE A 180 -19.38 4.37 -3.08
CA PHE A 180 -19.32 4.46 -1.62
C PHE A 180 -18.31 3.47 -1.00
N PHE A 181 -18.05 2.36 -1.67
CA PHE A 181 -17.09 1.34 -1.25
C PHE A 181 -15.62 1.78 -1.40
N VAL A 182 -15.33 2.86 -2.15
CA VAL A 182 -13.97 3.42 -2.30
C VAL A 182 -13.45 3.99 -0.99
N SER A 183 -14.34 4.46 -0.11
CA SER A 183 -13.98 4.95 1.22
C SER A 183 -13.43 3.85 2.16
N TYR A 184 -13.58 2.58 1.80
CA TYR A 184 -13.01 1.43 2.51
C TYR A 184 -11.69 0.94 1.88
N TRP A 185 -11.20 1.63 0.84
CA TRP A 185 -9.89 1.33 0.27
C TRP A 185 -8.87 2.08 1.08
N ASP A 186 -8.18 1.34 1.89
CA ASP A 186 -7.19 1.89 2.79
C ASP A 186 -5.92 1.04 2.69
N PHE A 187 -4.80 1.70 2.57
CA PHE A 187 -3.53 1.12 2.94
C PHE A 187 -2.76 2.15 3.78
N GLU A 188 -2.13 1.65 4.78
CA GLU A 188 -1.25 2.40 5.65
C GLU A 188 -0.10 1.48 6.04
N THR A 189 1.13 1.95 5.90
CA THR A 189 2.29 1.21 6.38
C THR A 189 2.52 1.50 7.85
N ASP A 190 3.19 0.59 8.54
CA ASP A 190 3.84 0.95 9.78
C ASP A 190 4.93 2.01 9.51
N TRP A 191 5.38 2.67 10.57
CA TRP A 191 6.55 3.55 10.50
C TRP A 191 7.81 2.71 10.28
N GLU A 192 8.47 2.89 9.15
CA GLU A 192 9.82 2.39 8.93
C GLU A 192 10.81 3.35 9.57
N THR A 193 11.69 2.81 10.39
CA THR A 193 12.69 3.60 11.12
C THR A 193 14.09 3.16 10.71
N VAL A 194 14.88 4.07 10.20
CA VAL A 194 16.29 3.84 9.81
C VAL A 194 17.19 4.77 10.59
N GLU A 195 18.15 4.18 11.30
CA GLU A 195 19.15 4.92 12.06
C GLU A 195 20.44 5.07 11.25
N PHE A 196 21.07 6.23 11.34
CA PHE A 196 22.33 6.51 10.66
C PHE A 196 23.16 7.52 11.44
N THR A 197 24.44 7.58 11.15
CA THR A 197 25.36 8.62 11.62
C THR A 197 25.77 9.49 10.45
N TYR A 198 25.71 10.80 10.64
CA TYR A 198 26.13 11.77 9.64
C TYR A 198 27.54 12.25 9.88
#